data_f0d8beefc1838adf47b92f043eb5742e
#
_entry.id   f0d8beefc1838adf47b92f043eb5742e
#
_cell.length_a   1.000
_cell.length_b   1.000
_cell.length_c   1.000
_cell.angle_alpha   90.00
_cell.angle_beta   90.00
_cell.angle_gamma   90.00
#
_symmetry.space_group_name_H-M   'P 1'
#
loop_
_entity.id
_entity.type
_entity.pdbx_description
1 polymer ?
#
loop_
_entity_poly.entity_id
_entity_poly.type
_entity_poly.pdbx_seq_one_letter_code
_entity_poly.pdbx_strand_id
1 'polypeptide(L)'
;MFDKNLILGEANKRCQGTLVSTLGIIFIDVGEHYLEAKMEVTPAHHQPAGVLHGGATAALAETVGSSAAAIFSKKKIKFYVELNYQ
;
A
#
# COMPACT_ATOMS: atom_id res chain seq x y z
N MET A 1 -1.05 4.89 23.15
CA MET A 1 -0.03 5.76 22.55
C MET A 1 0.25 5.32 21.13
N PHE A 2 0.36 6.26 20.24
CA PHE A 2 0.55 5.98 18.81
C PHE A 2 2.04 5.77 18.50
N ASP A 3 2.40 4.61 17.99
CA ASP A 3 3.78 4.30 17.60
C ASP A 3 3.81 4.02 16.08
N LYS A 4 4.19 5.02 15.32
CA LYS A 4 4.24 4.96 13.86
C LYS A 4 5.14 3.83 13.36
N ASN A 5 6.35 3.73 13.91
CA ASN A 5 7.32 2.75 13.42
C ASN A 5 6.87 1.32 13.71
N LEU A 6 6.25 1.09 14.84
CA LEU A 6 5.72 -0.23 15.19
C LEU A 6 4.58 -0.61 14.24
N ILE A 7 3.66 0.31 14.00
CA ILE A 7 2.52 0.06 13.11
C ILE A 7 2.99 -0.24 11.68
N LEU A 8 3.90 0.57 11.14
CA LEU A 8 4.43 0.36 9.79
C LEU A 8 5.21 -0.96 9.70
N GLY A 9 6.02 -1.27 10.71
CA GLY A 9 6.78 -2.51 10.73
C GLY A 9 5.89 -3.74 10.72
N GLU A 10 4.84 -3.74 11.53
CA GLU A 10 3.90 -4.85 11.58
C GLU A 10 3.09 -4.96 10.29
N ALA A 11 2.63 -3.85 9.74
CA ALA A 11 1.87 -3.86 8.49
C ALA A 11 2.71 -4.45 7.35
N ASN A 12 3.95 -4.01 7.20
CA ASN A 12 4.83 -4.53 6.15
C ASN A 12 5.22 -5.98 6.38
N LYS A 13 5.45 -6.36 7.64
CA LYS A 13 5.80 -7.75 7.97
C LYS A 13 4.67 -8.72 7.57
N ARG A 14 3.43 -8.34 7.80
CA ARG A 14 2.27 -9.18 7.46
C ARG A 14 2.10 -9.37 5.96
N CYS A 15 2.68 -8.50 5.15
CA CYS A 15 2.60 -8.59 3.70
C CYS A 15 3.61 -9.55 3.09
N GLN A 16 4.60 -10.00 3.86
CA GLN A 16 5.64 -10.89 3.35
C GLN A 16 5.02 -12.19 2.84
N GLY A 17 5.46 -12.62 1.65
CA GLY A 17 4.96 -13.84 1.04
C GLY A 17 3.58 -13.72 0.42
N THR A 18 3.05 -12.52 0.27
CA THR A 18 1.74 -12.28 -0.33
C THR A 18 1.87 -11.50 -1.64
N LEU A 19 0.74 -11.32 -2.34
CA LEU A 19 0.70 -10.49 -3.55
C LEU A 19 1.21 -9.08 -3.28
N VAL A 20 0.96 -8.55 -2.09
CA VAL A 20 1.39 -7.20 -1.73
C VAL A 20 2.90 -7.07 -1.84
N SER A 21 3.65 -8.03 -1.28
CA SER A 21 5.12 -8.01 -1.39
C SER A 21 5.58 -8.32 -2.81
N THR A 22 4.87 -9.20 -3.54
CA THR A 22 5.19 -9.51 -4.94
C THR A 22 5.10 -8.26 -5.81
N LEU A 23 4.12 -7.41 -5.57
CA LEU A 23 3.96 -6.15 -6.31
C LEU A 23 4.91 -5.05 -5.80
N GLY A 24 5.62 -5.28 -4.70
CA GLY A 24 6.52 -4.28 -4.14
C GLY A 24 5.80 -3.14 -3.44
N ILE A 25 4.60 -3.38 -2.94
CA ILE A 25 3.83 -2.39 -2.19
C ILE A 25 4.38 -2.30 -0.77
N ILE A 26 4.70 -1.09 -0.33
CA ILE A 26 5.26 -0.84 1.00
C ILE A 26 4.48 0.26 1.68
N PHE A 27 4.08 0.05 2.93
CA PHE A 27 3.49 1.08 3.77
C PHE A 27 4.61 2.00 4.25
N ILE A 28 4.47 3.30 4.00
CA ILE A 28 5.53 4.28 4.22
C ILE A 28 5.19 5.33 5.28
N ASP A 29 3.92 5.56 5.54
CA ASP A 29 3.54 6.52 6.56
C ASP A 29 2.17 6.21 7.13
N VAL A 30 1.96 6.55 8.39
CA VAL A 30 0.69 6.36 9.08
C VAL A 30 0.54 7.48 10.12
N GLY A 31 -0.64 8.07 10.16
CA GLY A 31 -1.00 9.06 11.16
C GLY A 31 -2.24 8.59 11.90
N GLU A 32 -2.82 9.45 12.74
CA GLU A 32 -4.01 9.08 13.50
C GLU A 32 -5.23 8.86 12.60
N HIS A 33 -5.24 9.48 11.42
CA HIS A 33 -6.39 9.45 10.52
C HIS A 33 -6.00 9.18 9.07
N TYR A 34 -4.79 8.66 8.81
CA TYR A 34 -4.38 8.35 7.46
C TYR A 34 -3.36 7.21 7.40
N LEU A 35 -3.29 6.59 6.24
CA LEU A 35 -2.31 5.55 5.91
C LEU A 35 -1.82 5.81 4.49
N GLU A 36 -0.51 5.66 4.29
CA GLU A 36 0.10 5.86 2.98
C GLU A 36 0.97 4.66 2.59
N ALA A 37 0.88 4.26 1.33
CA ALA A 37 1.73 3.23 0.76
C ALA A 37 2.25 3.66 -0.60
N LYS A 38 3.34 3.04 -1.04
CA LYS A 38 3.90 3.29 -2.36
C LYS A 38 4.15 1.99 -3.10
N MET A 39 4.23 2.10 -4.42
CA MET A 39 4.63 1.01 -5.29
C MET A 39 5.57 1.57 -6.35
N GLU A 40 6.81 1.02 -6.41
CA GLU A 40 7.74 1.34 -7.47
C GLU A 40 7.28 0.64 -8.74
N VAL A 41 6.97 1.39 -9.80
CA VAL A 41 6.46 0.81 -11.04
C VAL A 41 7.62 0.29 -11.88
N THR A 42 7.58 -1.01 -12.18
CA THR A 42 8.57 -1.70 -13.00
C THR A 42 7.85 -2.39 -14.16
N PRO A 43 8.57 -2.95 -15.15
CA PRO A 43 7.92 -3.72 -16.21
C PRO A 43 7.04 -4.86 -15.71
N ALA A 44 7.31 -5.39 -14.51
CA ALA A 44 6.46 -6.44 -13.91
C ALA A 44 5.04 -5.93 -13.57
N HIS A 45 4.85 -4.62 -13.52
CA HIS A 45 3.54 -4.00 -13.27
C HIS A 45 2.85 -3.55 -14.56
N HIS A 46 3.49 -3.77 -15.71
CA HIS A 46 2.96 -3.31 -16.99
C HIS A 46 1.97 -4.29 -17.61
N GLN A 47 1.07 -3.77 -18.38
CA GLN A 47 0.28 -4.57 -19.32
C GLN A 47 1.04 -4.63 -20.66
N PRO A 48 0.60 -5.48 -21.63
CA PRO A 48 1.37 -5.69 -22.87
C PRO A 48 1.67 -4.44 -23.69
N ALA A 49 0.88 -3.37 -23.56
CA ALA A 49 1.14 -2.11 -24.26
C ALA A 49 2.29 -1.30 -23.63
N GLY A 50 2.96 -1.80 -22.59
CA GLY A 50 4.12 -1.14 -21.99
C GLY A 50 3.78 -0.04 -21.01
N VAL A 51 2.54 0.00 -20.52
CA VAL A 51 2.07 0.98 -19.52
C VAL A 51 1.60 0.24 -18.29
N LEU A 52 1.49 0.97 -17.18
CA LEU A 52 1.03 0.41 -15.91
C LEU A 52 -0.31 -0.32 -16.07
N HIS A 53 -0.37 -1.56 -15.59
CA HIS A 53 -1.60 -2.33 -15.58
C HIS A 53 -2.58 -1.75 -14.57
N GLY A 54 -3.81 -1.51 -14.99
CA GLY A 54 -4.86 -1.00 -14.09
C GLY A 54 -5.09 -1.89 -12.89
N GLY A 55 -4.91 -3.22 -13.05
CA GLY A 55 -5.00 -4.17 -11.95
C GLY A 55 -3.96 -3.94 -10.86
N ALA A 56 -2.75 -3.53 -11.24
CA ALA A 56 -1.71 -3.20 -10.25
C ALA A 56 -2.10 -1.97 -9.45
N THR A 57 -2.63 -0.94 -10.11
CA THR A 57 -3.14 0.26 -9.43
C THR A 57 -4.29 -0.08 -8.50
N ALA A 58 -5.22 -0.92 -8.96
CA ALA A 58 -6.35 -1.36 -8.15
C ALA A 58 -5.89 -2.15 -6.93
N ALA A 59 -4.89 -3.02 -7.11
CA ALA A 59 -4.33 -3.80 -6.01
C ALA A 59 -3.69 -2.90 -4.95
N LEU A 60 -2.98 -1.85 -5.38
CA LEU A 60 -2.40 -0.87 -4.47
C LEU A 60 -3.50 -0.15 -3.67
N ALA A 61 -4.51 0.38 -4.35
CA ALA A 61 -5.60 1.09 -3.70
C ALA A 61 -6.37 0.19 -2.74
N GLU A 62 -6.67 -1.04 -3.14
CA GLU A 62 -7.39 -2.01 -2.32
C GLU A 62 -6.57 -2.39 -1.08
N THR A 63 -5.28 -2.63 -1.26
CA THR A 63 -4.38 -2.98 -0.16
C THR A 63 -4.37 -1.89 0.92
N VAL A 64 -4.21 -0.63 0.51
CA VAL A 64 -4.15 0.48 1.45
C VAL A 64 -5.52 0.71 2.10
N GLY A 65 -6.58 0.68 1.30
CA GLY A 65 -7.94 0.87 1.81
C GLY A 65 -8.34 -0.19 2.82
N SER A 66 -8.09 -1.47 2.52
CA SER A 66 -8.38 -2.57 3.45
C SER A 66 -7.56 -2.48 4.72
N SER A 67 -6.27 -2.15 4.58
CA SER A 67 -5.38 -2.04 5.73
C SER A 67 -5.76 -0.86 6.61
N ALA A 68 -6.14 0.27 6.00
CA ALA A 68 -6.61 1.43 6.75
C ALA A 68 -7.86 1.09 7.54
N ALA A 69 -8.80 0.38 6.92
CA ALA A 69 -10.03 -0.05 7.61
C ALA A 69 -9.73 -0.95 8.80
N ALA A 70 -8.76 -1.87 8.64
CA ALA A 70 -8.38 -2.79 9.73
C ALA A 70 -7.67 -2.06 10.86
N ILE A 71 -6.78 -1.12 10.55
CA ILE A 71 -5.99 -0.39 11.56
C ILE A 71 -6.87 0.58 12.35
N PHE A 72 -7.73 1.30 11.66
CA PHE A 72 -8.46 2.42 12.27
C PHE A 72 -9.87 2.08 12.72
N SER A 73 -10.44 0.99 12.27
CA SER A 73 -11.78 0.50 12.67
C SER A 73 -12.78 1.66 12.86
N LYS A 74 -13.90 1.67 12.21
CA LYS A 74 -15.01 2.63 12.37
C LYS A 74 -14.68 4.13 12.37
N LYS A 75 -13.42 4.54 12.30
CA LYS A 75 -13.04 5.96 12.21
C LYS A 75 -13.06 6.41 10.76
N LYS A 76 -13.31 7.70 10.55
CA LYS A 76 -13.09 8.30 9.24
C LYS A 76 -11.59 8.32 8.98
N ILE A 77 -11.18 7.76 7.86
CA ILE A 77 -9.77 7.61 7.52
C ILE A 77 -9.54 8.00 6.07
N LYS A 78 -8.41 8.62 5.81
CA LYS A 78 -7.93 8.85 4.46
C LYS A 78 -6.79 7.88 4.18
N PHE A 79 -6.65 7.48 2.94
CA PHE A 79 -5.46 6.74 2.54
C PHE A 79 -4.86 7.38 1.30
N TYR A 80 -3.55 7.27 1.19
CA TYR A 80 -2.78 7.86 0.10
C TYR A 80 -1.94 6.78 -0.57
N VAL A 81 -1.82 6.87 -1.88
CA VAL A 81 -0.99 5.97 -2.65
C VAL A 81 0.01 6.78 -3.46
N GLU A 82 1.20 6.21 -3.64
CA GLU A 82 2.24 6.82 -4.43
C GLU A 82 2.72 5.81 -5.46
N LEU A 83 2.78 6.24 -6.71
CA LEU A 83 3.31 5.45 -7.82
C LEU A 83 4.59 6.10 -8.29
N ASN A 84 5.70 5.38 -8.19
CA ASN A 84 7.01 5.87 -8.61
C ASN A 84 7.43 5.16 -9.87
N TYR A 85 7.48 5.90 -10.98
CA TYR A 85 7.90 5.37 -12.27
C TYR A 85 9.40 5.43 -12.42
N GLN A 86 9.96 4.39 -12.99
CA GLN A 86 11.38 4.30 -13.29
C GLN A 86 11.63 4.48 -14.78
#